data_97b0f504a36a5a036a7cec383ee0f53f
#
_entry.id   97b0f504a36a5a036a7cec383ee0f53f
#
_cell.length_a   1.000
_cell.length_b   1.000
_cell.length_c   1.000
_cell.angle_alpha   90.00
_cell.angle_beta   90.00
_cell.angle_gamma   90.00
#
_symmetry.space_group_name_H-M   'P 1'
#
loop_
_entity.id
_entity.type
_entity.pdbx_description
1 polymer ?
#
loop_
_entity_poly.entity_id
_entity_poly.type
_entity_poly.pdbx_seq_one_letter_code
_entity_poly.pdbx_strand_id
1 'polypeptide(L)'
;MDDLTEAVSDSRVIEAMRAIPRFKFIPHGYSHHIEEDKAIPIGYDQTISQPSLVGKMLEIASVRQRDTVMEVGSGSGYVCALLSKLCKEVIGFERILDLTVRSRKLLNELSIKNVQIFHSSDGHLDQAQKFDVIIVSAAAKRLPSPLISRLKVGGTLICPVGNMAEQNLIKVTKHATGESISSLIGCRFVPLIGKYGWDMDEICPNV
;
A
#
# COMPACT_ATOMS: atom_id res chain seq x y z
N MET A 1 18.63 -6.94 8.81
CA MET A 1 17.91 -7.96 8.00
C MET A 1 17.37 -9.11 8.83
N ASP A 2 17.97 -9.42 9.96
CA ASP A 2 17.48 -10.49 10.86
C ASP A 2 16.11 -10.18 11.48
N ASP A 3 15.84 -8.90 11.78
CA ASP A 3 14.55 -8.44 12.33
C ASP A 3 13.34 -8.67 11.37
N LEU A 4 13.56 -8.69 10.06
CA LEU A 4 12.48 -8.92 9.08
C LEU A 4 11.99 -10.37 9.10
N THR A 5 12.90 -11.34 9.35
CA THR A 5 12.54 -12.77 9.43
C THR A 5 11.82 -13.13 10.72
N GLU A 6 11.90 -12.30 11.75
CA GLU A 6 11.10 -12.46 12.97
C GLU A 6 9.64 -11.98 12.76
N ALA A 7 9.46 -10.94 11.94
CA ALA A 7 8.15 -10.34 11.68
C ALA A 7 7.33 -11.04 10.59
N VAL A 8 8.00 -11.66 9.58
CA VAL A 8 7.38 -12.21 8.36
C VAL A 8 7.81 -13.64 8.16
N SER A 9 6.86 -14.55 7.97
CA SER A 9 7.10 -15.99 7.78
C SER A 9 6.93 -16.47 6.32
N ASP A 10 6.22 -15.71 5.46
CA ASP A 10 6.08 -16.06 4.03
C ASP A 10 7.40 -15.81 3.29
N SER A 11 8.07 -16.90 2.88
CA SER A 11 9.35 -16.86 2.17
C SER A 11 9.29 -16.03 0.89
N ARG A 12 8.16 -16.02 0.18
CA ARG A 12 7.98 -15.25 -1.06
C ARG A 12 8.01 -13.75 -0.78
N VAL A 13 7.42 -13.32 0.34
CA VAL A 13 7.45 -11.92 0.78
C VAL A 13 8.88 -11.54 1.17
N ILE A 14 9.57 -12.39 1.93
CA ILE A 14 10.97 -12.17 2.32
C ILE A 14 11.86 -12.07 1.08
N GLU A 15 11.72 -12.95 0.11
CA GLU A 15 12.46 -12.93 -1.16
C GLU A 15 12.16 -11.65 -1.97
N ALA A 16 10.90 -11.21 -2.04
CA ALA A 16 10.53 -9.95 -2.68
C ALA A 16 11.21 -8.75 -2.01
N MET A 17 11.21 -8.71 -0.67
CA MET A 17 11.85 -7.64 0.10
C MET A 17 13.38 -7.63 -0.06
N ARG A 18 14.02 -8.79 -0.19
CA ARG A 18 15.46 -8.91 -0.51
C ARG A 18 15.78 -8.46 -1.93
N ALA A 19 14.90 -8.77 -2.90
CA ALA A 19 15.09 -8.46 -4.31
C ALA A 19 14.85 -6.98 -4.65
N ILE A 20 14.04 -6.27 -3.86
CA ILE A 20 13.69 -4.87 -4.08
C ILE A 20 14.44 -3.99 -3.07
N PRO A 21 15.47 -3.23 -3.50
CA PRO A 21 16.30 -2.45 -2.59
C PRO A 21 15.54 -1.22 -2.07
N ARG A 22 15.01 -1.29 -0.84
CA ARG A 22 14.20 -0.23 -0.21
C ARG A 22 14.88 1.14 -0.22
N PHE A 23 16.23 1.17 -0.09
CA PHE A 23 16.99 2.42 -0.07
C PHE A 23 16.80 3.28 -1.33
N LYS A 24 16.52 2.68 -2.48
CA LYS A 24 16.24 3.42 -3.73
C LYS A 24 14.94 4.22 -3.68
N PHE A 25 14.01 3.85 -2.80
CA PHE A 25 12.72 4.50 -2.59
C PHE A 25 12.76 5.57 -1.49
N ILE A 26 13.91 5.78 -0.87
CA ILE A 26 14.16 6.73 0.22
C ILE A 26 14.96 7.92 -0.34
N PRO A 27 14.56 9.18 -0.04
CA PRO A 27 15.35 10.35 -0.43
C PRO A 27 16.74 10.33 0.20
N HIS A 28 17.77 10.81 -0.55
CA HIS A 28 19.18 10.78 -0.13
C HIS A 28 19.44 11.37 1.26
N GLY A 29 18.70 12.38 1.70
CA GLY A 29 18.85 12.99 3.02
C GLY A 29 18.58 12.07 4.21
N TYR A 30 17.99 10.89 3.96
CA TYR A 30 17.65 9.90 5.00
C TYR A 30 18.43 8.59 4.88
N SER A 31 19.55 8.59 4.16
CA SER A 31 20.34 7.39 3.88
C SER A 31 20.87 6.67 5.13
N HIS A 32 21.09 7.39 6.24
CA HIS A 32 21.53 6.82 7.52
C HIS A 32 20.45 6.04 8.28
N HIS A 33 19.20 6.09 7.83
CA HIS A 33 18.07 5.36 8.43
C HIS A 33 17.63 4.14 7.64
N ILE A 34 18.36 3.76 6.59
CA ILE A 34 17.96 2.71 5.63
C ILE A 34 17.71 1.36 6.30
N GLU A 35 18.58 1.00 7.25
CA GLU A 35 18.52 -0.30 7.95
C GLU A 35 17.52 -0.32 9.11
N GLU A 36 16.93 0.83 9.46
CA GLU A 36 16.04 0.91 10.59
C GLU A 36 14.63 0.43 10.21
N ASP A 37 13.99 -0.32 11.12
CA ASP A 37 12.61 -0.77 10.96
C ASP A 37 11.63 0.33 11.39
N LYS A 38 11.63 1.43 10.63
CA LYS A 38 10.75 2.59 10.85
C LYS A 38 10.24 3.20 9.55
N ALA A 39 9.16 3.99 9.67
CA ALA A 39 8.69 4.85 8.60
C ALA A 39 9.69 6.01 8.37
N ILE A 40 9.93 6.36 7.10
CA ILE A 40 10.88 7.41 6.70
C ILE A 40 10.17 8.41 5.79
N PRO A 41 10.36 9.73 5.98
CA PRO A 41 9.77 10.74 5.10
C PRO A 41 10.20 10.59 3.64
N ILE A 42 9.25 10.78 2.71
CA ILE A 42 9.49 10.80 1.26
C ILE A 42 9.14 12.14 0.61
N GLY A 43 8.84 13.14 1.44
CA GLY A 43 8.34 14.46 1.04
C GLY A 43 6.81 14.53 1.06
N TYR A 44 6.29 15.76 0.96
CA TYR A 44 4.84 16.03 0.92
C TYR A 44 4.09 15.51 2.17
N ASP A 45 4.74 15.49 3.33
CA ASP A 45 4.23 14.92 4.59
C ASP A 45 3.85 13.42 4.47
N GLN A 46 4.41 12.73 3.46
CA GLN A 46 4.23 11.30 3.28
C GLN A 46 5.47 10.52 3.72
N THR A 47 5.26 9.23 3.98
CA THR A 47 6.34 8.32 4.41
C THR A 47 6.35 7.05 3.59
N ILE A 48 7.52 6.45 3.43
CA ILE A 48 7.65 5.03 3.14
C ILE A 48 7.48 4.27 4.45
N SER A 49 6.57 3.32 4.49
CA SER A 49 6.22 2.59 5.70
C SER A 49 7.39 1.74 6.22
N GLN A 50 7.32 1.41 7.51
CA GLN A 50 8.23 0.51 8.21
C GLN A 50 8.27 -0.88 7.52
N PRO A 51 9.48 -1.45 7.28
CA PRO A 51 9.64 -2.71 6.55
C PRO A 51 8.84 -3.88 7.12
N SER A 52 8.92 -4.11 8.42
CA SER A 52 8.20 -5.22 9.07
C SER A 52 6.68 -5.13 8.88
N LEU A 53 6.11 -3.91 8.98
CA LEU A 53 4.69 -3.68 8.77
C LEU A 53 4.28 -3.94 7.32
N VAL A 54 5.08 -3.47 6.35
CA VAL A 54 4.85 -3.75 4.93
C VAL A 54 4.89 -5.26 4.66
N GLY A 55 5.91 -5.95 5.14
CA GLY A 55 6.01 -7.40 5.00
C GLY A 55 4.81 -8.13 5.59
N LYS A 56 4.36 -7.72 6.77
CA LYS A 56 3.17 -8.29 7.42
C LYS A 56 1.89 -8.04 6.64
N MET A 57 1.72 -6.86 6.07
CA MET A 57 0.57 -6.55 5.20
C MET A 57 0.54 -7.47 3.98
N LEU A 58 1.68 -7.67 3.32
CA LEU A 58 1.79 -8.55 2.14
C LEU A 58 1.55 -10.02 2.49
N GLU A 59 2.09 -10.49 3.61
CA GLU A 59 1.84 -11.85 4.13
C GLU A 59 0.35 -12.08 4.40
N ILE A 60 -0.30 -11.18 5.11
CA ILE A 60 -1.75 -11.25 5.43
C ILE A 60 -2.60 -11.19 4.17
N ALA A 61 -2.19 -10.39 3.18
CA ALA A 61 -2.87 -10.27 1.90
C ALA A 61 -2.83 -11.58 1.09
N SER A 62 -1.84 -12.43 1.34
CA SER A 62 -1.69 -13.76 0.72
C SER A 62 -1.75 -13.69 -0.82
N VAL A 63 -1.03 -12.73 -1.40
CA VAL A 63 -1.01 -12.46 -2.85
C VAL A 63 -0.49 -13.68 -3.62
N ARG A 64 -1.07 -13.96 -4.78
CA ARG A 64 -0.72 -15.10 -5.65
C ARG A 64 -0.19 -14.60 -6.99
N GLN A 65 0.64 -15.40 -7.65
CA GLN A 65 1.26 -15.07 -8.94
C GLN A 65 0.26 -14.71 -10.07
N ARG A 66 -0.96 -15.22 -10.00
CA ARG A 66 -2.02 -14.94 -10.98
C ARG A 66 -2.85 -13.70 -10.69
N ASP A 67 -2.69 -13.09 -9.52
CA ASP A 67 -3.56 -12.04 -9.03
C ASP A 67 -3.30 -10.70 -9.75
N THR A 68 -4.35 -9.91 -9.93
CA THR A 68 -4.29 -8.49 -10.24
C THR A 68 -4.53 -7.71 -8.95
N VAL A 69 -3.57 -6.89 -8.57
CA VAL A 69 -3.55 -6.19 -7.28
C VAL A 69 -3.70 -4.68 -7.50
N MET A 70 -4.49 -4.03 -6.66
CA MET A 70 -4.56 -2.58 -6.57
C MET A 70 -3.87 -2.09 -5.30
N GLU A 71 -3.06 -1.05 -5.41
CA GLU A 71 -2.58 -0.27 -4.27
C GLU A 71 -3.14 1.15 -4.31
N VAL A 72 -3.68 1.61 -3.18
CA VAL A 72 -4.13 2.98 -2.96
C VAL A 72 -3.19 3.70 -2.01
N GLY A 73 -2.63 4.84 -2.45
CA GLY A 73 -1.56 5.55 -1.73
C GLY A 73 -0.19 4.95 -1.98
N SER A 74 0.19 4.78 -3.26
CA SER A 74 1.43 4.09 -3.62
C SER A 74 2.72 4.85 -3.23
N GLY A 75 2.63 6.14 -2.92
CA GLY A 75 3.72 6.96 -2.42
C GLY A 75 4.99 6.86 -3.25
N SER A 76 6.06 6.32 -2.66
CA SER A 76 7.33 6.08 -3.35
C SER A 76 7.28 4.97 -4.41
N GLY A 77 6.24 4.15 -4.43
CA GLY A 77 6.11 2.96 -5.28
C GLY A 77 6.76 1.69 -4.70
N TYR A 78 7.22 1.71 -3.44
CA TYR A 78 7.93 0.58 -2.83
C TYR A 78 7.05 -0.66 -2.70
N VAL A 79 5.83 -0.52 -2.17
CA VAL A 79 4.89 -1.65 -2.02
C VAL A 79 4.47 -2.18 -3.40
N CYS A 80 4.19 -1.29 -4.38
CA CYS A 80 3.97 -1.70 -5.77
C CYS A 80 5.15 -2.52 -6.33
N ALA A 81 6.41 -2.12 -6.04
CA ALA A 81 7.60 -2.84 -6.48
C ALA A 81 7.70 -4.24 -5.82
N LEU A 82 7.39 -4.36 -4.53
CA LEU A 82 7.32 -5.66 -3.86
C LEU A 82 6.24 -6.56 -4.46
N LEU A 83 5.05 -6.01 -4.66
CA LEU A 83 3.92 -6.71 -5.28
C LEU A 83 4.24 -7.20 -6.69
N SER A 84 5.10 -6.48 -7.44
CA SER A 84 5.53 -6.92 -8.78
C SER A 84 6.22 -8.28 -8.79
N LYS A 85 6.80 -8.70 -7.67
CA LYS A 85 7.44 -10.01 -7.49
C LYS A 85 6.44 -11.10 -7.08
N LEU A 86 5.27 -10.71 -6.57
CA LEU A 86 4.31 -11.60 -5.94
C LEU A 86 3.08 -11.89 -6.82
N CYS A 87 2.79 -11.04 -7.81
CA CYS A 87 1.56 -11.13 -8.61
C CYS A 87 1.78 -10.88 -10.09
N LYS A 88 0.70 -11.09 -10.85
CA LYS A 88 0.68 -10.90 -12.31
C LYS A 88 0.79 -9.41 -12.68
N GLU A 89 0.03 -8.56 -12.02
CA GLU A 89 -0.12 -7.16 -12.38
C GLU A 89 -0.45 -6.31 -11.15
N VAL A 90 0.12 -5.11 -11.09
CA VAL A 90 -0.13 -4.13 -10.03
C VAL A 90 -0.61 -2.81 -10.64
N ILE A 91 -1.70 -2.28 -10.09
CA ILE A 91 -2.23 -0.97 -10.42
C ILE A 91 -2.20 -0.11 -9.17
N GLY A 92 -1.26 0.84 -9.13
CA GLY A 92 -1.10 1.81 -8.04
C GLY A 92 -1.84 3.11 -8.31
N PHE A 93 -2.36 3.73 -7.25
CA PHE A 93 -2.95 5.07 -7.29
C PHE A 93 -2.27 5.96 -6.26
N GLU A 94 -1.85 7.15 -6.72
CA GLU A 94 -1.22 8.16 -5.89
C GLU A 94 -1.87 9.53 -6.17
N ARG A 95 -2.16 10.31 -5.12
CA ARG A 95 -2.79 11.63 -5.25
C ARG A 95 -1.79 12.76 -5.47
N ILE A 96 -0.52 12.55 -5.13
CA ILE A 96 0.55 13.54 -5.26
C ILE A 96 1.27 13.31 -6.59
N LEU A 97 1.12 14.26 -7.51
CA LEU A 97 1.64 14.13 -8.87
C LEU A 97 3.16 13.89 -8.88
N ASP A 98 3.91 14.61 -8.07
CA ASP A 98 5.37 14.46 -8.03
C ASP A 98 5.81 13.09 -7.50
N LEU A 99 5.08 12.51 -6.55
CA LEU A 99 5.32 11.13 -6.11
C LEU A 99 4.98 10.14 -7.22
N THR A 100 3.87 10.35 -7.95
CA THR A 100 3.50 9.55 -9.10
C THR A 100 4.59 9.56 -10.17
N VAL A 101 5.12 10.73 -10.52
CA VAL A 101 6.17 10.88 -11.54
C VAL A 101 7.46 10.21 -11.08
N ARG A 102 7.89 10.45 -9.82
CA ARG A 102 9.12 9.86 -9.26
C ARG A 102 9.03 8.34 -9.17
N SER A 103 7.91 7.79 -8.70
CA SER A 103 7.72 6.34 -8.58
C SER A 103 7.69 5.65 -9.95
N ARG A 104 7.00 6.21 -10.94
CA ARG A 104 7.01 5.70 -12.34
C ARG A 104 8.44 5.65 -12.91
N LYS A 105 9.23 6.72 -12.72
CA LYS A 105 10.62 6.79 -13.16
C LYS A 105 11.45 5.70 -12.51
N LEU A 106 11.39 5.57 -11.18
CA LEU A 106 12.15 4.58 -10.43
C LEU A 106 11.79 3.14 -10.81
N LEU A 107 10.50 2.83 -10.96
CA LEU A 107 10.05 1.50 -11.39
C LEU A 107 10.59 1.14 -12.77
N ASN A 108 10.63 2.13 -13.68
CA ASN A 108 11.22 1.92 -15.01
C ASN A 108 12.74 1.70 -14.94
N GLU A 109 13.47 2.46 -14.13
CA GLU A 109 14.91 2.27 -13.87
C GLU A 109 15.21 0.87 -13.28
N LEU A 110 14.31 0.35 -12.44
CA LEU A 110 14.38 -1.01 -11.90
C LEU A 110 13.90 -2.09 -12.87
N SER A 111 13.53 -1.72 -14.11
CA SER A 111 13.01 -2.63 -15.14
C SER A 111 11.75 -3.40 -14.70
N ILE A 112 10.95 -2.84 -13.81
CA ILE A 112 9.67 -3.40 -13.36
C ILE A 112 8.60 -3.07 -14.41
N LYS A 113 8.04 -4.08 -15.08
CA LYS A 113 7.14 -3.91 -16.24
C LYS A 113 5.67 -4.21 -15.95
N ASN A 114 5.37 -4.94 -14.88
CA ASN A 114 4.01 -5.35 -14.50
C ASN A 114 3.37 -4.43 -13.46
N VAL A 115 3.88 -3.20 -13.31
CA VAL A 115 3.34 -2.16 -12.42
C VAL A 115 2.97 -0.94 -13.24
N GLN A 116 1.75 -0.44 -13.03
CA GLN A 116 1.29 0.86 -13.52
C GLN A 116 0.85 1.71 -12.34
N ILE A 117 1.37 2.93 -12.23
CA ILE A 117 0.92 3.89 -11.20
C ILE A 117 0.18 5.02 -11.88
N PHE A 118 -1.03 5.32 -11.41
CA PHE A 118 -1.87 6.41 -11.90
C PHE A 118 -1.95 7.53 -10.86
N HIS A 119 -1.96 8.77 -11.35
CA HIS A 119 -2.36 9.89 -10.52
C HIS A 119 -3.87 9.80 -10.28
N SER A 120 -4.32 9.94 -9.05
CA SER A 120 -5.72 9.65 -8.68
C SER A 120 -6.75 10.61 -9.28
N SER A 121 -6.32 11.79 -9.78
CA SER A 121 -7.16 12.73 -10.52
C SER A 121 -7.40 12.33 -11.97
N ASP A 122 -6.60 11.38 -12.49
CA ASP A 122 -6.61 11.05 -13.93
C ASP A 122 -7.87 10.25 -14.35
N GLY A 123 -8.76 9.94 -13.42
CA GLY A 123 -10.04 9.27 -13.71
C GLY A 123 -9.93 7.84 -14.29
N HIS A 124 -8.73 7.30 -14.39
CA HIS A 124 -8.41 6.03 -15.06
C HIS A 124 -8.87 4.76 -14.33
N LEU A 125 -9.57 4.90 -13.22
CA LEU A 125 -10.22 3.74 -12.60
C LEU A 125 -11.45 3.36 -13.43
N ASP A 126 -11.29 2.46 -14.39
CA ASP A 126 -12.44 1.76 -14.96
C ASP A 126 -13.25 1.18 -13.81
N GLN A 127 -14.46 1.68 -13.62
CA GLN A 127 -15.34 1.25 -12.52
C GLN A 127 -15.72 -0.23 -12.62
N ALA A 128 -15.60 -0.84 -13.77
CA ALA A 128 -15.85 -2.26 -14.00
C ALA A 128 -14.71 -3.17 -13.55
N GLN A 129 -13.46 -2.66 -13.49
CA GLN A 129 -12.29 -3.46 -13.13
C GLN A 129 -12.36 -3.97 -11.68
N LYS A 130 -12.17 -5.27 -11.49
CA LYS A 130 -12.15 -5.95 -10.18
C LYS A 130 -10.77 -6.52 -9.91
N PHE A 131 -10.41 -6.57 -8.62
CA PHE A 131 -9.10 -6.97 -8.13
C PHE A 131 -9.19 -8.22 -7.24
N ASP A 132 -8.16 -9.05 -7.29
CA ASP A 132 -7.99 -10.17 -6.39
C ASP A 132 -7.57 -9.68 -4.99
N VAL A 133 -6.70 -8.67 -4.95
CA VAL A 133 -6.23 -8.04 -3.71
C VAL A 133 -6.24 -6.52 -3.86
N ILE A 134 -6.63 -5.83 -2.79
CA ILE A 134 -6.50 -4.38 -2.67
C ILE A 134 -5.70 -4.08 -1.39
N ILE A 135 -4.64 -3.30 -1.53
CA ILE A 135 -3.83 -2.80 -0.41
C ILE A 135 -4.02 -1.29 -0.31
N VAL A 136 -4.34 -0.80 0.88
CA VAL A 136 -4.43 0.63 1.16
C VAL A 136 -3.24 1.01 2.04
N SER A 137 -2.34 1.82 1.51
CA SER A 137 -1.11 2.29 2.17
C SER A 137 -1.30 3.65 2.85
N ALA A 138 -2.54 3.94 3.26
CA ALA A 138 -2.93 5.13 4.02
C ALA A 138 -4.13 4.79 4.92
N ALA A 139 -4.29 5.49 6.04
CA ALA A 139 -5.34 5.18 7.02
C ALA A 139 -6.68 5.79 6.65
N ALA A 140 -7.69 4.97 6.50
CA ALA A 140 -9.07 5.40 6.30
C ALA A 140 -9.76 5.67 7.66
N LYS A 141 -10.63 6.66 7.71
CA LYS A 141 -11.45 6.94 8.90
C LYS A 141 -12.43 5.80 9.20
N ARG A 142 -12.90 5.13 8.16
CA ARG A 142 -13.79 3.95 8.19
C ARG A 142 -13.51 3.07 6.98
N LEU A 143 -13.96 1.82 7.02
CA LEU A 143 -13.80 0.90 5.88
C LEU A 143 -14.35 1.52 4.59
N PRO A 144 -13.54 1.62 3.52
CA PRO A 144 -13.95 2.22 2.27
C PRO A 144 -14.78 1.24 1.43
N SER A 145 -16.11 1.21 1.64
CA SER A 145 -17.03 0.32 0.92
C SER A 145 -16.90 0.35 -0.62
N PRO A 146 -16.57 1.50 -1.26
CA PRO A 146 -16.32 1.50 -2.70
C PRO A 146 -15.08 0.70 -3.11
N LEU A 147 -14.05 0.57 -2.26
CA LEU A 147 -12.91 -0.31 -2.54
C LEU A 147 -13.29 -1.78 -2.36
N ILE A 148 -14.09 -2.09 -1.32
CA ILE A 148 -14.62 -3.45 -1.13
C ILE A 148 -15.47 -3.90 -2.33
N SER A 149 -16.27 -2.99 -2.87
CA SER A 149 -17.05 -3.29 -4.08
C SER A 149 -16.19 -3.64 -5.29
N ARG A 150 -14.93 -3.20 -5.33
CA ARG A 150 -13.93 -3.49 -6.38
C ARG A 150 -13.24 -4.85 -6.22
N LEU A 151 -13.44 -5.54 -5.11
CA LEU A 151 -12.93 -6.91 -4.96
C LEU A 151 -13.73 -7.88 -5.84
N LYS A 152 -13.02 -8.86 -6.40
CA LYS A 152 -13.64 -10.09 -6.90
C LYS A 152 -14.20 -10.89 -5.71
N VAL A 153 -15.10 -11.82 -5.97
CA VAL A 153 -15.48 -12.83 -4.97
C VAL A 153 -14.26 -13.67 -4.62
N GLY A 154 -13.99 -13.87 -3.35
CA GLY A 154 -12.77 -14.46 -2.81
C GLY A 154 -11.59 -13.49 -2.68
N GLY A 155 -11.75 -12.24 -3.13
CA GLY A 155 -10.71 -11.22 -3.04
C GLY A 155 -10.57 -10.63 -1.63
N THR A 156 -9.41 -10.00 -1.38
CA THR A 156 -9.02 -9.49 -0.06
C THR A 156 -8.66 -8.01 -0.13
N LEU A 157 -9.16 -7.22 0.83
CA LEU A 157 -8.70 -5.85 1.10
C LEU A 157 -7.90 -5.84 2.41
N ILE A 158 -6.75 -5.19 2.39
CA ILE A 158 -5.96 -4.84 3.57
C ILE A 158 -5.96 -3.31 3.69
N CYS A 159 -6.47 -2.79 4.82
CA CYS A 159 -6.65 -1.36 5.00
C CYS A 159 -6.42 -0.96 6.46
N PRO A 160 -5.54 0.01 6.75
CA PRO A 160 -5.50 0.67 8.04
C PRO A 160 -6.77 1.49 8.25
N VAL A 161 -7.44 1.28 9.36
CA VAL A 161 -8.69 2.00 9.72
C VAL A 161 -8.61 2.50 11.14
N GLY A 162 -9.02 3.74 11.35
CA GLY A 162 -9.07 4.35 12.67
C GLY A 162 -8.99 5.87 12.62
N ASN A 163 -8.72 6.46 13.77
CA ASN A 163 -8.52 7.91 13.91
C ASN A 163 -7.02 8.26 13.82
N MET A 164 -6.69 9.54 14.06
CA MET A 164 -5.29 10.00 13.95
C MET A 164 -4.38 9.44 15.08
N ALA A 165 -4.94 8.98 16.19
CA ALA A 165 -4.21 8.43 17.33
C ALA A 165 -4.10 6.90 17.27
N GLU A 166 -5.20 6.22 16.92
CA GLU A 166 -5.32 4.77 16.95
C GLU A 166 -5.84 4.24 15.61
N GLN A 167 -5.09 3.33 15.03
CA GLN A 167 -5.44 2.65 13.78
C GLN A 167 -5.18 1.15 13.93
N ASN A 168 -6.07 0.36 13.33
CA ASN A 168 -5.89 -1.09 13.23
C ASN A 168 -5.84 -1.50 11.77
N LEU A 169 -4.97 -2.44 11.47
CA LEU A 169 -4.93 -3.08 10.16
C LEU A 169 -6.13 -4.02 10.05
N ILE A 170 -7.01 -3.74 9.12
CA ILE A 170 -8.23 -4.51 8.88
C ILE A 170 -8.07 -5.34 7.61
N LYS A 171 -8.43 -6.61 7.71
CA LYS A 171 -8.60 -7.51 6.57
C LYS A 171 -10.07 -7.69 6.28
N VAL A 172 -10.48 -7.46 5.04
CA VAL A 172 -11.81 -7.79 4.53
C VAL A 172 -11.66 -8.86 3.46
N THR A 173 -12.41 -9.94 3.54
CA THR A 173 -12.51 -10.94 2.48
C THR A 173 -13.93 -10.92 1.93
N LYS A 174 -14.07 -10.77 0.61
CA LYS A 174 -15.36 -10.74 -0.07
C LYS A 174 -15.82 -12.15 -0.41
N HIS A 175 -17.04 -12.48 0.00
CA HIS A 175 -17.70 -13.74 -0.33
C HIS A 175 -18.84 -13.50 -1.32
N ALA A 176 -19.45 -14.56 -1.81
CA ALA A 176 -20.62 -14.46 -2.71
C ALA A 176 -21.83 -13.80 -2.02
N THR A 177 -21.95 -13.98 -0.71
CA THR A 177 -23.12 -13.55 0.09
C THR A 177 -22.78 -12.49 1.14
N GLY A 178 -21.63 -11.80 1.02
CA GLY A 178 -21.22 -10.77 1.98
C GLY A 178 -19.72 -10.70 2.17
N GLU A 179 -19.28 -10.21 3.32
CA GLU A 179 -17.87 -10.00 3.63
C GLU A 179 -17.55 -10.51 5.03
N SER A 180 -16.35 -11.06 5.21
CA SER A 180 -15.78 -11.28 6.55
C SER A 180 -14.76 -10.18 6.84
N ILE A 181 -14.79 -9.66 8.07
CA ILE A 181 -13.95 -8.55 8.52
C ILE A 181 -13.19 -9.00 9.76
N SER A 182 -11.87 -8.80 9.76
CA SER A 182 -11.00 -9.11 10.90
C SER A 182 -10.11 -7.91 11.21
N SER A 183 -10.07 -7.52 12.49
CA SER A 183 -9.09 -6.57 13.02
C SER A 183 -7.86 -7.35 13.46
N LEU A 184 -6.68 -6.93 13.03
CA LEU A 184 -5.45 -7.74 13.15
C LEU A 184 -4.46 -7.15 14.15
N ILE A 185 -3.76 -6.07 13.75
CA ILE A 185 -2.69 -5.45 14.53
C ILE A 185 -2.84 -3.94 14.56
N GLY A 186 -2.41 -3.31 15.65
CA GLY A 186 -2.24 -1.86 15.71
C GLY A 186 -1.21 -1.39 14.71
N CYS A 187 -1.46 -0.26 14.06
CA CYS A 187 -0.56 0.33 13.07
C CYS A 187 -0.68 1.86 13.07
N ARG A 188 0.23 2.52 12.33
CA ARG A 188 0.15 3.96 12.13
C ARG A 188 0.54 4.32 10.70
N PHE A 189 -0.39 4.91 9.97
CA PHE A 189 -0.26 5.39 8.62
C PHE A 189 -0.63 6.86 8.51
N VAL A 190 -0.13 7.51 7.47
CA VAL A 190 -0.63 8.82 7.04
C VAL A 190 -2.10 8.72 6.65
N PRO A 191 -2.90 9.79 6.79
CA PRO A 191 -4.33 9.74 6.47
C PRO A 191 -4.57 9.50 4.97
N LEU A 192 -5.55 8.67 4.66
CA LEU A 192 -6.10 8.54 3.32
C LEU A 192 -6.95 9.78 3.02
N ILE A 193 -6.50 10.62 2.10
CA ILE A 193 -7.18 11.86 1.74
C ILE A 193 -8.12 11.64 0.55
N GLY A 194 -9.32 12.23 0.62
CA GLY A 194 -10.29 12.25 -0.46
C GLY A 194 -11.50 11.39 -0.20
N LYS A 195 -12.27 11.13 -1.26
CA LYS A 195 -13.62 10.53 -1.23
C LYS A 195 -13.81 9.31 -0.31
N TYR A 196 -12.75 8.55 -0.06
CA TYR A 196 -12.81 7.30 0.72
C TYR A 196 -12.10 7.39 2.07
N GLY A 197 -11.64 8.57 2.45
CA GLY A 197 -10.84 8.77 3.66
C GLY A 197 -11.25 10.02 4.42
N TRP A 198 -10.31 10.91 4.62
CA TRP A 198 -10.42 12.15 5.37
C TRP A 198 -10.53 13.34 4.43
N ASP A 199 -11.31 14.35 4.83
CA ASP A 199 -11.27 15.64 4.17
C ASP A 199 -10.03 16.43 4.63
N MET A 200 -9.46 17.25 3.75
CA MET A 200 -8.27 18.06 4.09
C MET A 200 -8.53 18.98 5.28
N ASP A 201 -9.72 19.58 5.36
CA ASP A 201 -10.13 20.46 6.45
C ASP A 201 -10.20 19.76 7.82
N GLU A 202 -10.44 18.44 7.84
CA GLU A 202 -10.43 17.64 9.07
C GLU A 202 -9.01 17.39 9.61
N ILE A 203 -7.98 17.45 8.74
CA ILE A 203 -6.59 17.15 9.08
C ILE A 203 -5.78 18.40 9.35
N CYS A 204 -6.07 19.49 8.62
CA CYS A 204 -5.43 20.79 8.79
C CYS A 204 -6.51 21.86 8.99
N PRO A 205 -7.15 21.94 10.17
CA PRO A 205 -8.29 22.83 10.40
C PRO A 205 -7.96 24.34 10.38
N ASN A 206 -6.70 24.74 10.12
CA ASN A 206 -6.25 26.12 10.20
C ASN A 206 -5.25 26.52 9.09
N VAL A 207 -5.39 26.03 7.88
CA VAL A 207 -4.62 26.52 6.72
C VAL A 207 -5.55 27.30 5.79
#